data_9447f1f340de9588b88a91e5708e8c05
#
_entry.id   9447f1f340de9588b88a91e5708e8c05
#
_cell.length_a   1.000
_cell.length_b   1.000
_cell.length_c   1.000
_cell.angle_alpha   90.00
_cell.angle_beta   90.00
_cell.angle_gamma   90.00
#
_symmetry.space_group_name_H-M   'P 1'
#
loop_
_entity.id
_entity.type
_entity.pdbx_description
1 polymer ?
#
loop_
_entity_poly.entity_id
_entity_poly.type
_entity_poly.pdbx_seq_one_letter_code
_entity_poly.pdbx_strand_id
1 'polypeptide(L)'
;MASIGHPIVGDAKYGGAEAFLTGGISRKLHLHARRIRIDAPDGGKIDVGADLPTHFSESLAMLGFDPLAGDSMPLEKPPAPTRESRQRKAAAAAKVKRRERRGERRSRGSQPKGKRK
;
A
#
# COMPACT_ATOMS: atom_id res chain seq x y z
N MET A 1 9.23 2.28 -3.10
CA MET A 1 10.27 3.09 -2.45
C MET A 1 11.65 2.78 -3.03
N ALA A 2 12.21 1.57 -2.90
CA ALA A 2 13.54 1.23 -3.45
C ALA A 2 13.68 1.55 -4.94
N SER A 3 12.66 1.30 -5.77
CA SER A 3 12.66 1.59 -7.22
C SER A 3 12.82 3.08 -7.59
N ILE A 4 12.65 3.98 -6.65
CA ILE A 4 12.82 5.42 -6.83
C ILE A 4 14.02 5.97 -6.04
N GLY A 5 14.93 5.11 -5.62
CA GLY A 5 16.15 5.48 -4.89
C GLY A 5 15.96 5.79 -3.40
N HIS A 6 14.82 5.46 -2.83
CA HIS A 6 14.51 5.70 -1.40
C HIS A 6 14.08 4.39 -0.72
N PRO A 7 15.02 3.47 -0.43
CA PRO A 7 14.70 2.25 0.28
C PRO A 7 14.21 2.54 1.70
N ILE A 8 13.33 1.68 2.21
CA ILE A 8 12.89 1.76 3.60
C ILE A 8 14.04 1.30 4.50
N VAL A 9 14.35 2.04 5.55
CA VAL A 9 15.42 1.70 6.48
C VAL A 9 15.16 0.33 7.12
N GLY A 10 16.15 -0.55 7.07
CA GLY A 10 16.08 -1.91 7.59
C GLY A 10 15.33 -2.92 6.69
N ASP A 11 14.97 -2.53 5.47
CA ASP A 11 14.34 -3.45 4.51
C ASP A 11 15.40 -4.30 3.79
N ALA A 12 15.79 -5.41 4.40
CA ALA A 12 16.76 -6.33 3.82
C ALA A 12 16.28 -7.00 2.53
N LYS A 13 14.96 -7.11 2.32
CA LYS A 13 14.40 -7.86 1.19
C LYS A 13 14.37 -7.04 -0.10
N TYR A 14 13.98 -5.78 -0.01
CA TYR A 14 13.76 -4.93 -1.19
C TYR A 14 14.71 -3.74 -1.27
N GLY A 15 15.33 -3.35 -0.16
CA GLY A 15 16.21 -2.19 -0.05
C GLY A 15 17.70 -2.47 -0.26
N GLY A 16 18.10 -3.74 -0.20
CA GLY A 16 19.51 -4.11 -0.34
C GLY A 16 20.42 -3.47 0.71
N ALA A 17 21.69 -3.25 0.38
CA ALA A 17 22.68 -2.65 1.29
C ALA A 17 22.35 -1.19 1.63
N GLU A 18 21.73 -0.47 0.72
CA GLU A 18 21.38 0.96 0.89
C GLU A 18 20.26 1.19 1.92
N ALA A 19 19.52 0.13 2.30
CA ALA A 19 18.51 0.20 3.35
C ALA A 19 19.10 0.29 4.76
N PHE A 20 20.40 0.15 4.92
CA PHE A 20 21.05 0.16 6.23
C PHE A 20 21.86 1.44 6.42
N LEU A 21 21.35 2.30 7.30
CA LEU A 21 22.03 3.53 7.67
C LEU A 21 23.14 3.27 8.70
N THR A 22 24.15 4.15 8.70
CA THR A 22 25.22 4.21 9.70
C THR A 22 24.81 5.13 10.86
N GLY A 23 25.68 5.28 11.88
CA GLY A 23 25.45 6.25 12.95
C GLY A 23 24.54 5.77 14.08
N GLY A 24 24.44 4.46 14.30
CA GLY A 24 23.67 3.92 15.43
C GLY A 24 22.20 3.69 15.13
N ILE A 25 21.75 3.96 13.93
CA ILE A 25 20.37 3.68 13.50
C ILE A 25 20.14 2.17 13.49
N SER A 26 19.02 1.74 14.05
CA SER A 26 18.65 0.33 14.14
C SER A 26 18.54 -0.32 12.76
N ARG A 27 19.03 -1.55 12.63
CA ARG A 27 18.94 -2.34 11.39
C ARG A 27 17.58 -3.03 11.22
N LYS A 28 16.66 -2.89 12.20
CA LYS A 28 15.29 -3.40 12.09
C LYS A 28 14.48 -2.57 11.09
N LEU A 29 13.42 -3.18 10.55
CA LEU A 29 12.56 -2.53 9.57
C LEU A 29 11.87 -1.29 10.16
N HIS A 30 12.04 -0.14 9.53
CA HIS A 30 11.40 1.14 9.89
C HIS A 30 10.13 1.36 9.04
N LEU A 31 9.22 0.41 9.12
CA LEU A 31 7.88 0.50 8.51
C LEU A 31 6.86 0.14 9.57
N HIS A 32 5.94 1.05 9.87
CA HIS A 32 4.96 0.88 10.92
C HIS A 32 3.63 1.53 10.54
N ALA A 33 2.54 0.80 10.76
CA ALA A 33 1.19 1.33 10.60
C ALA A 33 0.80 2.06 11.90
N ARG A 34 1.16 3.35 12.01
CA ARG A 34 0.99 4.17 13.21
C ARG A 34 -0.48 4.43 13.54
N ARG A 35 -1.31 4.69 12.53
CA ARG A 35 -2.73 4.99 12.71
C ARG A 35 -3.53 4.60 11.48
N ILE A 36 -4.69 4.04 11.69
CA ILE A 36 -5.67 3.77 10.66
C ILE A 36 -6.98 4.48 11.01
N ARG A 37 -7.55 5.17 10.04
CA ARG A 37 -8.87 5.78 10.13
C ARG A 37 -9.66 5.41 8.89
N ILE A 38 -10.74 4.68 9.07
CA ILE A 38 -11.62 4.22 7.99
C ILE A 38 -13.08 4.45 8.36
N ASP A 39 -13.93 4.57 7.34
CA ASP A 39 -15.37 4.57 7.55
C ASP A 39 -15.83 3.12 7.75
N ALA A 40 -16.56 2.85 8.83
CA ALA A 40 -17.12 1.54 9.10
C ALA A 40 -18.35 1.27 8.22
N PRO A 41 -18.66 0.01 7.90
CA PRO A 41 -19.81 -0.36 7.06
C PRO A 41 -21.17 0.09 7.62
N ASP A 42 -21.27 0.26 8.92
CA ASP A 42 -22.44 0.73 9.66
C ASP A 42 -22.59 2.26 9.70
N GLY A 43 -21.71 2.99 9.00
CA GLY A 43 -21.69 4.46 8.97
C GLY A 43 -20.91 5.11 10.11
N GLY A 44 -20.30 4.32 11.01
CA GLY A 44 -19.39 4.79 12.03
C GLY A 44 -18.00 5.11 11.49
N LYS A 45 -17.07 5.48 12.39
CA LYS A 45 -15.64 5.65 12.08
C LYS A 45 -14.81 4.77 12.98
N ILE A 46 -13.88 4.05 12.39
CA ILE A 46 -12.85 3.30 13.10
C ILE A 46 -11.59 4.15 13.05
N ASP A 47 -11.06 4.51 14.22
CA ASP A 47 -9.85 5.30 14.38
C ASP A 47 -8.98 4.61 15.43
N VAL A 48 -7.93 3.94 14.98
CA VAL A 48 -7.05 3.13 15.84
C VAL A 48 -5.61 3.56 15.63
N GLY A 49 -4.92 3.85 16.71
CA GLY A 49 -3.48 4.13 16.74
C GLY A 49 -2.73 2.96 17.37
N ALA A 50 -1.47 2.78 16.98
CA ALA A 50 -0.54 1.86 17.59
C ALA A 50 0.74 2.59 17.94
N ASP A 51 1.35 2.27 19.09
CA ASP A 51 2.59 2.89 19.53
C ASP A 51 3.75 2.49 18.63
N LEU A 52 4.71 3.42 18.46
CA LEU A 52 5.92 3.13 17.71
C LEU A 52 6.74 2.08 18.43
N PRO A 53 7.30 1.10 17.71
CA PRO A 53 8.31 0.20 18.28
C PRO A 53 9.53 1.00 18.79
N THR A 54 10.11 0.59 19.90
CA THR A 54 11.23 1.28 20.57
C THR A 54 12.37 1.62 19.60
N HIS A 55 12.80 0.65 18.79
CA HIS A 55 13.88 0.88 17.82
C HIS A 55 13.56 1.98 16.79
N PHE A 56 12.28 2.16 16.45
CA PHE A 56 11.86 3.16 15.50
C PHE A 56 11.83 4.55 16.17
N SER A 57 11.26 4.66 17.37
CA SER A 57 11.22 5.92 18.10
C SER A 57 12.62 6.41 18.45
N GLU A 58 13.54 5.52 18.88
CA GLU A 58 14.92 5.83 19.11
C GLU A 58 15.64 6.35 17.85
N SER A 59 15.43 5.68 16.71
CA SER A 59 16.01 6.12 15.44
C SER A 59 15.49 7.48 15.00
N LEU A 60 14.19 7.76 15.18
CA LEU A 60 13.62 9.09 14.89
C LEU A 60 14.24 10.16 15.79
N ALA A 61 14.37 9.90 17.09
CA ALA A 61 15.00 10.82 18.03
C ALA A 61 16.47 11.11 17.67
N MET A 62 17.23 10.09 17.28
CA MET A 62 18.63 10.25 16.83
C MET A 62 18.72 11.10 15.55
N LEU A 63 17.73 11.03 14.68
CA LEU A 63 17.64 11.84 13.45
C LEU A 63 17.06 13.24 13.71
N GLY A 64 16.69 13.57 14.96
CA GLY A 64 16.13 14.87 15.33
C GLY A 64 14.66 15.02 15.02
N PHE A 65 13.92 13.94 14.77
CA PHE A 65 12.47 13.95 14.57
C PHE A 65 11.74 13.68 15.90
N ASP A 66 10.63 14.39 16.11
CA ASP A 66 9.72 14.09 17.21
C ASP A 66 8.83 12.89 16.84
N PRO A 67 8.94 11.76 17.58
CA PRO A 67 8.11 10.58 17.30
C PRO A 67 6.59 10.81 17.44
N LEU A 68 6.19 11.84 18.16
CA LEU A 68 4.79 12.17 18.42
C LEU A 68 4.22 13.27 17.51
N ALA A 69 5.06 13.95 16.75
CA ALA A 69 4.62 15.04 15.88
C ALA A 69 3.49 14.64 14.92
N GLY A 70 3.49 13.40 14.44
CA GLY A 70 2.47 12.89 13.55
C GLY A 70 1.09 12.67 14.19
N ASP A 71 1.03 12.54 15.52
CA ASP A 71 -0.22 12.25 16.23
C ASP A 71 -1.13 13.47 16.32
N SER A 72 -0.56 14.67 16.32
CA SER A 72 -1.27 15.96 16.34
C SER A 72 -1.67 16.45 14.94
N MET A 73 -1.11 15.87 13.87
CA MET A 73 -1.42 16.30 12.51
C MET A 73 -2.85 15.89 12.11
N PRO A 74 -3.66 16.82 11.57
CA PRO A 74 -4.93 16.46 10.99
C PRO A 74 -4.68 15.46 9.85
N LEU A 75 -5.40 14.33 9.84
CA LEU A 75 -5.38 13.44 8.70
C LEU A 75 -6.10 14.14 7.55
N GLU A 76 -5.33 14.65 6.60
CA GLU A 76 -5.89 15.21 5.39
C GLU A 76 -6.69 14.14 4.65
N LYS A 77 -7.96 14.41 4.45
CA LYS A 77 -8.78 13.57 3.58
C LYS A 77 -8.21 13.70 2.17
N PRO A 78 -7.79 12.60 1.54
CA PRO A 78 -7.28 12.71 0.18
C PRO A 78 -8.30 13.44 -0.69
N PRO A 79 -7.86 14.33 -1.58
CA PRO A 79 -8.78 15.07 -2.43
C PRO A 79 -9.71 14.11 -3.15
N ALA A 80 -10.99 14.43 -3.18
CA ALA A 80 -11.98 13.60 -3.86
C ALA A 80 -11.51 13.31 -5.29
N PRO A 81 -11.58 12.06 -5.75
CA PRO A 81 -11.07 11.72 -7.06
C PRO A 81 -11.75 12.58 -8.13
N THR A 82 -10.97 13.22 -8.97
CA THR A 82 -11.45 14.07 -10.06
C THR A 82 -12.33 13.26 -11.03
N ARG A 83 -13.22 13.95 -11.76
CA ARG A 83 -14.04 13.29 -12.79
C ARG A 83 -13.19 12.47 -13.77
N GLU A 84 -12.04 12.99 -14.16
CA GLU A 84 -11.10 12.31 -15.06
C GLU A 84 -10.49 11.05 -14.42
N SER A 85 -10.10 11.11 -13.15
CA SER A 85 -9.54 9.94 -12.44
C SER A 85 -10.58 8.82 -12.28
N ARG A 86 -11.85 9.18 -12.03
CA ARG A 86 -12.97 8.23 -11.99
C ARG A 86 -13.20 7.59 -13.36
N GLN A 87 -13.17 8.39 -14.43
CA GLN A 87 -13.32 7.89 -15.80
C GLN A 87 -12.17 6.96 -16.20
N ARG A 88 -10.92 7.31 -15.87
CA ARG A 88 -9.75 6.45 -16.12
C ARG A 88 -9.85 5.13 -15.36
N LYS A 89 -10.24 5.14 -14.08
CA LYS A 89 -10.47 3.92 -13.31
C LYS A 89 -11.59 3.07 -13.89
N ALA A 90 -12.71 3.67 -14.27
CA ALA A 90 -13.82 2.97 -14.90
C ALA A 90 -13.43 2.34 -16.26
N ALA A 91 -12.70 3.08 -17.11
CA ALA A 91 -12.18 2.58 -18.37
C ALA A 91 -11.20 1.42 -18.19
N ALA A 92 -10.29 1.52 -17.20
CA ALA A 92 -9.35 0.45 -16.86
C ALA A 92 -10.09 -0.81 -16.38
N ALA A 93 -11.06 -0.66 -15.49
CA ALA A 93 -11.88 -1.77 -15.00
C ALA A 93 -12.70 -2.43 -16.15
N ALA A 94 -13.28 -1.64 -17.05
CA ALA A 94 -13.98 -2.14 -18.21
C ALA A 94 -13.05 -2.93 -19.15
N LYS A 95 -11.81 -2.47 -19.35
CA LYS A 95 -10.79 -3.15 -20.15
C LYS A 95 -10.41 -4.52 -19.56
N VAL A 96 -10.23 -4.60 -18.24
CA VAL A 96 -9.94 -5.85 -17.52
C VAL A 96 -11.11 -6.82 -17.69
N LYS A 97 -12.34 -6.38 -17.40
CA LYS A 97 -13.55 -7.20 -17.55
C LYS A 97 -13.77 -7.71 -18.99
N ARG A 98 -13.43 -6.88 -19.99
CA ARG A 98 -13.48 -7.28 -21.41
C ARG A 98 -12.43 -8.35 -21.73
N ARG A 99 -11.24 -8.26 -21.14
CA ARG A 99 -10.16 -9.26 -21.30
C ARG A 99 -10.54 -10.60 -20.68
N GLU A 100 -11.10 -10.60 -19.49
CA GLU A 100 -11.61 -11.79 -18.80
C GLU A 100 -12.69 -12.50 -19.61
N ARG A 101 -13.72 -11.76 -20.06
CA ARG A 101 -14.78 -12.30 -20.92
C ARG A 101 -14.24 -12.88 -22.23
N ARG A 102 -13.19 -12.32 -22.79
CA ARG A 102 -12.53 -12.85 -24.00
C ARG A 102 -11.79 -14.15 -23.70
N GLY A 103 -11.16 -14.27 -22.53
CA GLY A 103 -10.52 -15.50 -22.06
C GLY A 103 -11.54 -16.61 -21.85
N GLU A 104 -12.65 -16.33 -21.18
CA GLU A 104 -13.74 -17.28 -20.96
C GLU A 104 -14.39 -17.79 -22.27
N ARG A 105 -14.57 -16.92 -23.26
CA ARG A 105 -15.11 -17.33 -24.58
C ARG A 105 -14.15 -18.27 -25.33
N ARG A 106 -12.82 -18.05 -25.21
CA ARG A 106 -11.82 -18.91 -25.82
C ARG A 106 -11.79 -20.29 -25.15
N SER A 107 -11.86 -20.34 -23.82
CA SER A 107 -11.87 -21.61 -23.07
C SER A 107 -13.13 -22.45 -23.35
N ARG A 108 -14.30 -21.80 -23.51
CA ARG A 108 -15.54 -22.51 -23.90
C ARG A 108 -15.53 -23.03 -25.34
N GLY A 109 -14.82 -22.35 -26.25
CA GLY A 109 -14.70 -22.76 -27.67
C GLY A 109 -13.75 -23.91 -27.91
N SER A 110 -12.88 -24.26 -26.94
CA SER A 110 -11.90 -25.33 -27.06
C SER A 110 -12.39 -26.71 -26.55
N GLN A 111 -13.63 -26.82 -26.09
CA GLN A 111 -14.19 -28.14 -25.74
C GLN A 111 -14.44 -28.96 -27.00
N PRO A 112 -13.87 -30.17 -27.11
CA PRO A 112 -14.12 -31.02 -28.28
C PRO A 112 -15.60 -31.40 -28.32
N LYS A 113 -16.26 -31.12 -29.45
CA LYS A 113 -17.61 -31.60 -29.72
C LYS A 113 -17.60 -33.12 -29.63
N GLY A 114 -18.23 -33.68 -28.59
CA GLY A 114 -18.37 -35.12 -28.41
C GLY A 114 -18.97 -35.73 -29.69
N LYS A 115 -18.30 -36.76 -30.22
CA LYS A 115 -18.82 -37.56 -31.35
C LYS A 115 -20.16 -38.16 -30.92
N ARG A 116 -21.23 -37.74 -31.56
CA ARG A 116 -22.52 -38.48 -31.51
C ARG A 116 -22.28 -39.82 -32.17
N LYS A 117 -22.52 -40.93 -31.44
CA LYS A 117 -22.72 -42.25 -32.00
C LYS A 117 -24.12 -42.38 -32.56
#